data_8a535004e9a89476fcfeb568196ced59
#
_entry.id   8a535004e9a89476fcfeb568196ced59
#
_cell.length_a   1.000
_cell.length_b   1.000
_cell.length_c   1.000
_cell.angle_alpha   90.00
_cell.angle_beta   90.00
_cell.angle_gamma   90.00
#
_symmetry.space_group_name_H-M   'P 1'
#
loop_
_entity.id
_entity.type
_entity.pdbx_description
1 polymer ?
#
loop_
_entity_poly.entity_id
_entity_poly.type
_entity_poly.pdbx_seq_one_letter_code
_entity_poly.pdbx_strand_id
1 'polypeptide(L)' 'MEIRFENKVAFITGAAGGIGYAAARMFAGAGASVVMADLDSRVTDRAKELEAEGHNAIGIRCDVSDEVQV' A
#
# COMPACT_ATOMS: atom_id res chain seq x y z
N MET A 1 -3.85 8.35 -21.12
CA MET A 1 -3.15 7.11 -20.86
C MET A 1 -3.81 6.34 -19.75
N GLU A 2 -3.95 5.06 -19.93
CA GLU A 2 -4.61 4.25 -18.94
C GLU A 2 -3.62 3.25 -18.38
N ILE A 3 -3.49 3.21 -17.06
CA ILE A 3 -2.59 2.30 -16.39
C ILE A 3 -3.41 1.27 -15.64
N ARG A 4 -3.17 0.01 -15.92
CA ARG A 4 -3.88 -1.08 -15.27
C ARG A 4 -2.94 -2.08 -14.68
N PHE A 5 -3.22 -2.44 -13.42
CA PHE A 5 -2.42 -3.41 -12.73
C PHE A 5 -3.26 -4.55 -12.17
N GLU A 6 -4.31 -4.91 -12.88
CA GLU A 6 -5.16 -6.02 -12.46
C GLU A 6 -4.35 -7.28 -12.33
N ASN A 7 -4.60 -8.03 -11.28
CA ASN A 7 -3.87 -9.25 -10.98
C ASN A 7 -2.40 -9.03 -10.64
N LYS A 8 -2.03 -7.79 -10.29
CA LYS A 8 -0.69 -7.49 -9.82
C LYS A 8 -0.73 -7.14 -8.34
N VAL A 9 0.40 -7.32 -7.68
CA VAL A 9 0.54 -6.96 -6.27
C VAL A 9 1.63 -5.91 -6.16
N ALA A 10 1.31 -4.80 -5.53
CA ALA A 10 2.28 -3.74 -5.28
C ALA A 10 2.63 -3.76 -3.80
N PHE A 11 3.92 -3.78 -3.50
CA PHE A 11 4.40 -3.74 -2.12
C PHE A 11 4.98 -2.35 -1.89
N ILE A 12 4.41 -1.62 -0.95
CA ILE A 12 4.80 -0.24 -0.71
C ILE A 12 5.23 -0.05 0.73
N THR A 13 6.47 0.41 0.92
CA THR A 13 6.99 0.71 2.25
C THR A 13 6.78 2.19 2.53
N GLY A 14 6.75 2.56 3.79
CA GLY A 14 6.48 3.94 4.18
C GLY A 14 5.06 4.36 3.83
N ALA A 15 4.15 3.40 3.81
CA ALA A 15 2.82 3.62 3.25
C ALA A 15 1.88 4.42 4.14
N ALA A 16 2.25 4.64 5.40
CA ALA A 16 1.45 5.50 6.28
C ALA A 16 1.73 6.97 6.02
N GLY A 17 2.87 7.29 5.41
CA GLY A 17 3.26 8.66 5.15
C GLY A 17 2.68 9.20 3.86
N GLY A 18 2.87 10.50 3.61
CA GLY A 18 2.23 11.14 2.47
C GLY A 18 2.55 10.55 1.12
N ILE A 19 3.84 10.37 0.84
CA ILE A 19 4.26 9.87 -0.46
C ILE A 19 3.89 8.40 -0.64
N GLY A 20 4.16 7.59 0.37
CA GLY A 20 3.87 6.16 0.30
C GLY A 20 2.38 5.89 0.18
N TYR A 21 1.57 6.62 0.95
CA TYR A 21 0.12 6.45 0.89
C TYR A 21 -0.42 6.90 -0.47
N ALA A 22 0.12 7.99 -1.01
CA ALA A 22 -0.31 8.46 -2.33
C ALA A 22 0.01 7.41 -3.40
N ALA A 23 1.19 6.77 -3.31
CA ALA A 23 1.54 5.72 -4.22
C ALA A 23 0.61 4.52 -4.09
N ALA A 24 0.27 4.16 -2.84
CA ALA A 24 -0.65 3.05 -2.60
C ALA A 24 -2.01 3.33 -3.23
N ARG A 25 -2.50 4.54 -3.10
CA ARG A 25 -3.77 4.91 -3.71
C ARG A 25 -3.71 4.81 -5.22
N MET A 26 -2.60 5.22 -5.79
CA MET A 26 -2.43 5.18 -7.23
C MET A 26 -2.48 3.76 -7.75
N PHE A 27 -1.72 2.86 -7.13
CA PHE A 27 -1.70 1.47 -7.56
C PHE A 27 -3.05 0.79 -7.31
N ALA A 28 -3.67 1.07 -6.18
CA ALA A 28 -4.98 0.49 -5.88
C ALA A 28 -6.02 0.97 -6.88
N GLY A 29 -5.98 2.24 -7.23
CA GLY A 29 -6.90 2.79 -8.23
C GLY A 29 -6.69 2.21 -9.60
N ALA A 30 -5.50 1.71 -9.89
CA ALA A 30 -5.19 1.08 -11.16
C ALA A 30 -5.52 -0.42 -11.17
N GLY A 31 -6.04 -0.94 -10.07
CA GLY A 31 -6.47 -2.32 -10.00
C GLY A 31 -5.55 -3.28 -9.29
N ALA A 32 -4.43 -2.82 -8.78
CA ALA A 32 -3.49 -3.69 -8.07
C ALA A 32 -4.00 -4.01 -6.67
N SER A 33 -3.59 -5.16 -6.16
CA SER A 33 -3.72 -5.44 -4.74
C SER A 33 -2.49 -4.81 -4.08
N VAL A 34 -2.68 -4.11 -2.98
CA VAL A 34 -1.59 -3.34 -2.38
C VAL A 34 -1.25 -3.87 -1.00
N VAL A 35 0.03 -4.16 -0.78
CA VAL A 35 0.53 -4.52 0.54
C VAL A 35 1.27 -3.29 1.05
N MET A 36 0.78 -2.71 2.13
CA MET A 36 1.29 -1.45 2.67
C MET A 36 2.04 -1.71 3.96
N ALA A 37 3.29 -1.37 4.02
CA ALA A 37 4.13 -1.62 5.19
C ALA A 37 4.70 -0.32 5.74
N ASP A 38 4.71 -0.20 7.04
CA ASP A 38 5.28 0.96 7.70
C ASP A 38 5.55 0.63 9.16
N LEU A 39 6.52 1.30 9.75
CA LEU A 39 6.77 1.19 11.17
C LEU A 39 5.63 1.88 11.94
N ASP A 40 5.02 2.88 11.33
CA ASP A 40 3.94 3.64 11.92
C ASP A 40 2.65 2.81 11.88
N SER A 41 2.04 2.63 13.04
CA SER A 41 0.82 1.81 13.14
C SER A 41 -0.35 2.37 12.35
N ARG A 42 -0.29 3.63 11.94
CA ARG A 42 -1.35 4.20 11.10
C ARG A 42 -1.48 3.51 9.74
N VAL A 43 -0.47 2.71 9.38
CA VAL A 43 -0.53 1.98 8.10
C VAL A 43 -1.76 1.07 8.03
N THR A 44 -2.17 0.49 9.15
CA THR A 44 -3.35 -0.37 9.13
C THR A 44 -4.61 0.45 8.89
N ASP A 45 -4.69 1.64 9.45
CA ASP A 45 -5.84 2.52 9.21
C ASP A 45 -5.87 3.00 7.77
N ARG A 46 -4.70 3.30 7.20
CA ARG A 46 -4.63 3.72 5.79
C ARG A 46 -5.10 2.61 4.87
N ALA A 47 -4.70 1.37 5.17
CA ALA A 47 -5.15 0.24 4.35
C ALA A 47 -6.66 0.06 4.45
N LYS A 48 -7.23 0.27 5.63
CA LYS A 48 -8.66 0.17 5.81
C LYS A 48 -9.41 1.24 5.03
N GLU A 49 -8.84 2.42 4.91
CA GLU A 49 -9.44 3.48 4.09
C GLU A 49 -9.54 3.04 2.64
N LEU A 50 -8.47 2.44 2.11
CA LEU A 50 -8.50 1.96 0.75
C LEU A 50 -9.48 0.80 0.57
N GLU A 51 -9.54 -0.06 1.56
CA GLU A 51 -10.46 -1.19 1.53
C GLU A 51 -11.91 -0.70 1.52
N ALA A 52 -12.20 0.33 2.29
CA ALA A 52 -13.54 0.91 2.35
C ALA A 52 -13.94 1.53 1.01
N GLU A 53 -12.97 1.89 0.19
CA GLU A 53 -13.23 2.43 -1.13
C GLU A 53 -13.33 1.34 -2.20
N GLY A 54 -13.27 0.09 -1.80
CA GLY A 54 -13.42 -1.02 -2.73
C GLY A 54 -12.13 -1.61 -3.26
N HIS A 55 -10.99 -1.20 -2.71
CA HIS A 55 -9.70 -1.71 -3.17
C HIS A 55 -9.22 -2.87 -2.31
N ASN A 56 -8.30 -3.67 -2.84
CA ASN A 56 -7.67 -4.72 -2.09
C ASN A 56 -6.40 -4.17 -1.46
N ALA A 57 -6.41 -3.96 -0.15
CA ALA A 57 -5.27 -3.39 0.54
C ALA A 57 -5.09 -4.07 1.89
N ILE A 58 -3.84 -4.34 2.24
CA ILE A 58 -3.48 -4.92 3.53
C ILE A 58 -2.41 -4.05 4.15
N GLY A 59 -2.58 -3.69 5.41
CA GLY A 59 -1.59 -2.90 6.13
C GLY A 59 -0.81 -3.77 7.11
N ILE A 60 0.49 -3.65 7.10
CA ILE A 60 1.37 -4.39 7.97
C ILE A 60 2.28 -3.42 8.69
N ARG A 61 2.23 -3.42 10.03
CA ARG A 61 3.14 -2.61 10.80
C ARG A 61 4.44 -3.40 10.98
N CYS A 62 5.50 -2.95 10.36
CA CYS A 62 6.79 -3.63 10.48
C CYS A 62 7.92 -2.66 10.20
N ASP A 63 9.10 -3.02 10.72
CA ASP A 63 10.30 -2.23 10.50
C ASP A 63 10.97 -2.75 9.24
N VAL A 64 10.89 -1.95 8.19
CA VAL A 64 11.49 -2.32 6.91
C VAL A 64 12.79 -1.59 6.63
N SER A 65 13.28 -0.86 7.62
CA SER A 65 14.53 -0.13 7.45
C SER A 65 15.72 -1.07 7.54
N ASP A 66 15.52 -2.30 8.06
CA ASP A 66 16.56 -3.23 8.29
C ASP A 66 16.47 -4.17 7.20
N GLU A 67 17.34 -4.24 6.33
CA GLU A 67 17.44 -5.02 5.28
C GLU A 67 16.34 -5.79 4.76
N VAL A 68 15.65 -5.25 3.86
CA VAL A 68 14.63 -5.95 3.18
C VAL A 68 15.28 -6.71 2.07
N GLN A 69 15.12 -7.99 2.12
CA GLN A 69 15.66 -8.83 1.10
C GLN A 69 14.54 -9.23 0.18
N VAL A 70 14.68 -8.90 -1.01
CA VAL A 70 13.65 -9.19 -1.97
C VAL A 70 14.07 -10.31 -2.88
#